data_a41664fddaef259cad30f7b95fd2a29e
#
_entry.id   a41664fddaef259cad30f7b95fd2a29e
#
_cell.length_a   1.000
_cell.length_b   1.000
_cell.length_c   1.000
_cell.angle_alpha   90.00
_cell.angle_beta   90.00
_cell.angle_gamma   90.00
#
_symmetry.space_group_name_H-M   'P 1'
#
loop_
_entity.id
_entity.type
_entity.pdbx_description
1 polymer ?
#
loop_
_entity_poly.entity_id
_entity_poly.type
_entity_poly.pdbx_seq_one_letter_code
_entity_poly.pdbx_strand_id
1 'polypeptide(L)'
;GVLSTVSPDGKPYGVPLNFCIIDNCIYFHCAIEGRKIDNIERNNSVSFCAVGHSEILPDKFGTKYESVIVSGEVVEIFDDNKQIALEGLLKKYSSNYISKGLEYIETLKTKTRVFKISITHLSGKARRK
;
A
#
# COMPACT_ATOMS: atom_id res chain seq x y z
N GLY A 1 5.63 -1.58 1.67
CA GLY A 1 5.55 -1.63 0.23
C GLY A 1 5.86 -0.30 -0.42
N VAL A 2 6.04 -0.31 -1.73
CA VAL A 2 6.29 0.89 -2.52
C VAL A 2 5.20 1.04 -3.57
N LEU A 3 4.50 2.17 -3.52
CA LEU A 3 3.50 2.55 -4.51
C LEU A 3 4.15 3.44 -5.56
N SER A 4 3.99 3.09 -6.83
CA SER A 4 4.49 3.88 -7.96
C SER A 4 3.31 4.45 -8.74
N THR A 5 3.33 5.76 -8.92
CA THR A 5 2.33 6.53 -9.66
C THR A 5 3.00 7.27 -10.80
N VAL A 6 2.21 7.85 -11.70
CA VAL A 6 2.72 8.57 -12.86
C VAL A 6 2.15 9.99 -12.85
N SER A 7 3.02 10.99 -13.01
CA SER A 7 2.61 12.38 -13.12
C SER A 7 2.00 12.67 -14.52
N PRO A 8 1.30 13.81 -14.68
CA PRO A 8 0.69 14.18 -15.97
C PRO A 8 1.68 14.25 -17.13
N ASP A 9 2.95 14.57 -16.85
CA ASP A 9 4.01 14.63 -17.86
C ASP A 9 4.75 13.28 -18.03
N GLY A 10 4.21 12.20 -17.49
CA GLY A 10 4.72 10.86 -17.68
C GLY A 10 5.88 10.47 -16.78
N LYS A 11 6.20 11.24 -15.76
CA LYS A 11 7.28 10.92 -14.83
C LYS A 11 6.82 9.98 -13.73
N PRO A 12 7.53 8.87 -13.50
CA PRO A 12 7.19 7.96 -12.40
C PRO A 12 7.55 8.55 -11.05
N TYR A 13 6.76 8.19 -10.04
CA TYR A 13 6.99 8.62 -8.66
C TYR A 13 6.69 7.45 -7.72
N GLY A 14 7.71 6.99 -6.99
CA GLY A 14 7.61 5.88 -6.06
C GLY A 14 7.67 6.37 -4.62
N VAL A 15 6.77 5.87 -3.77
CA VAL A 15 6.71 6.26 -2.36
C VAL A 15 6.48 5.03 -1.49
N PRO A 16 7.22 4.87 -0.38
CA PRO A 16 6.96 3.80 0.57
C PRO A 16 5.70 4.09 1.36
N LEU A 17 4.95 3.06 1.70
CA LEU A 17 3.76 3.18 2.53
C LEU A 17 3.39 1.86 3.18
N ASN A 18 2.58 1.94 4.23
CA ASN A 18 1.99 0.79 4.87
C ASN A 18 0.71 0.40 4.14
N PHE A 19 0.41 -0.88 4.12
CA PHE A 19 -0.75 -1.42 3.41
C PHE A 19 -1.35 -2.61 4.15
N CYS A 20 -2.60 -2.93 3.83
CA CYS A 20 -3.21 -4.20 4.22
C CYS A 20 -3.96 -4.80 3.03
N ILE A 21 -4.26 -6.09 3.14
CA ILE A 21 -4.99 -6.82 2.10
C ILE A 21 -6.32 -7.27 2.67
N ILE A 22 -7.41 -6.91 1.99
CA ILE A 22 -8.76 -7.33 2.32
C ILE A 22 -9.44 -7.73 1.00
N ASP A 23 -10.02 -8.93 0.95
CA ASP A 23 -10.73 -9.44 -0.23
C ASP A 23 -9.91 -9.30 -1.53
N ASN A 24 -8.63 -9.65 -1.46
CA ASN A 24 -7.69 -9.62 -2.58
C ASN A 24 -7.45 -8.23 -3.18
N CYS A 25 -7.70 -7.18 -2.41
CA CYS A 25 -7.37 -5.80 -2.78
C CYS A 25 -6.38 -5.23 -1.78
N ILE A 26 -5.59 -4.28 -2.24
CA ILE A 26 -4.59 -3.60 -1.40
C ILE A 26 -5.18 -2.26 -0.95
N TYR A 27 -5.12 -2.00 0.35
CA TYR A 27 -5.61 -0.76 0.95
C TYR A 27 -4.47 0.00 1.59
N PHE A 28 -4.47 1.30 1.42
CA PHE A 28 -3.53 2.20 2.10
C PHE A 28 -4.22 3.51 2.45
N HIS A 29 -3.63 4.22 3.40
CA HIS A 29 -4.11 5.54 3.80
C HIS A 29 -3.02 6.59 3.62
N CYS A 30 -3.42 7.84 3.47
CA CYS A 30 -2.49 8.95 3.32
C CYS A 30 -3.13 10.26 3.76
N ALA A 31 -2.34 11.32 3.77
CA ALA A 31 -2.83 12.67 4.03
C ALA A 31 -3.83 13.10 2.94
N ILE A 32 -4.55 14.19 3.20
CA ILE A 32 -5.60 14.65 2.29
C ILE A 32 -5.08 15.30 1.01
N GLU A 33 -3.80 15.65 0.97
CA GLU A 33 -3.16 16.23 -0.23
C GLU A 33 -1.71 15.76 -0.35
N GLY A 34 -1.13 15.90 -1.55
CA GLY A 34 0.24 15.55 -1.85
C GLY A 34 0.41 15.09 -3.28
N ARG A 35 1.68 14.90 -3.70
CA ARG A 35 2.01 14.49 -5.08
C ARG A 35 1.39 13.14 -5.45
N LYS A 36 1.39 12.20 -4.55
CA LYS A 36 0.79 10.88 -4.75
C LYS A 36 -0.67 11.00 -5.13
N ILE A 37 -1.43 11.83 -4.40
CA ILE A 37 -2.84 12.05 -4.64
C ILE A 37 -3.07 12.76 -5.97
N ASP A 38 -2.30 13.80 -6.25
CA ASP A 38 -2.39 14.53 -7.52
C ASP A 38 -2.18 13.59 -8.71
N ASN A 39 -1.19 12.70 -8.61
CA ASN A 39 -0.93 11.72 -9.65
C ASN A 39 -2.09 10.74 -9.83
N ILE A 40 -2.61 10.20 -8.72
CA ILE A 40 -3.72 9.24 -8.73
C ILE A 40 -4.99 9.85 -9.33
N GLU A 41 -5.30 11.08 -9.00
CA GLU A 41 -6.50 11.77 -9.51
C GLU A 41 -6.45 11.97 -11.02
N ARG A 42 -5.25 12.08 -11.60
CA ARG A 42 -5.07 12.26 -13.05
C ARG A 42 -4.86 10.95 -13.79
N ASN A 43 -4.26 9.97 -13.14
CA ASN A 43 -4.01 8.65 -13.71
C ASN A 43 -4.05 7.63 -12.58
N ASN A 44 -5.10 6.86 -12.53
CA ASN A 44 -5.31 5.88 -11.46
C ASN A 44 -4.61 4.53 -11.71
N SER A 45 -3.88 4.38 -12.80
CA SER A 45 -3.04 3.20 -13.03
C SER A 45 -1.79 3.29 -12.18
N VAL A 46 -1.52 2.25 -11.39
CA VAL A 46 -0.41 2.22 -10.46
C VAL A 46 0.31 0.88 -10.51
N SER A 47 1.52 0.90 -9.99
CA SER A 47 2.29 -0.31 -9.68
C SER A 47 2.57 -0.33 -8.19
N PHE A 48 2.51 -1.51 -7.59
CA PHE A 48 2.78 -1.69 -6.17
C PHE A 48 3.75 -2.85 -5.99
N CYS A 49 4.80 -2.63 -5.21
CA CYS A 49 5.81 -3.65 -4.95
C CYS A 49 5.95 -3.88 -3.45
N ALA A 50 5.90 -5.13 -3.04
CA ALA A 50 6.19 -5.49 -1.67
C ALA A 50 7.30 -6.54 -1.65
N VAL A 51 8.24 -6.38 -0.73
CA VAL A 51 9.34 -7.33 -0.51
C VAL A 51 9.14 -7.96 0.86
N GLY A 52 9.16 -9.28 0.89
CA GLY A 52 9.10 -10.03 2.13
C GLY A 52 10.46 -10.10 2.80
N HIS A 53 10.65 -11.12 3.62
CA HIS A 53 11.93 -11.32 4.28
C HIS A 53 13.06 -11.45 3.24
N SER A 54 14.15 -10.73 3.47
CA SER A 54 15.32 -10.78 2.61
C SER A 54 16.60 -11.03 3.42
N GLU A 55 17.55 -11.74 2.81
CA GLU A 55 18.82 -12.07 3.42
C GLU A 55 19.93 -11.98 2.37
N ILE A 56 20.96 -11.21 2.65
CA ILE A 56 22.11 -11.09 1.77
C ILE A 56 22.97 -12.36 1.92
N LEU A 57 23.38 -12.93 0.78
CA LEU A 57 24.24 -14.10 0.72
C LEU A 57 25.59 -13.67 0.11
N PRO A 58 26.53 -13.14 0.94
CA PRO A 58 27.77 -12.55 0.42
C PRO A 58 28.67 -13.56 -0.31
N ASP A 59 28.70 -14.81 0.17
CA ASP A 59 29.50 -15.88 -0.42
C ASP A 59 28.95 -16.36 -1.77
N LYS A 60 27.69 -16.12 -2.05
CA LYS A 60 27.02 -16.50 -3.31
C LYS A 60 26.76 -15.30 -4.21
N PHE A 61 27.20 -14.12 -3.81
CA PHE A 61 27.01 -12.86 -4.55
C PHE A 61 25.54 -12.64 -4.91
N GLY A 62 24.64 -12.91 -3.96
CA GLY A 62 23.21 -12.82 -4.20
C GLY A 62 22.42 -12.52 -2.95
N THR A 63 21.10 -12.49 -3.13
CA THR A 63 20.15 -12.19 -2.08
C THR A 63 19.03 -13.23 -2.08
N LYS A 64 18.73 -13.76 -0.92
CA LYS A 64 17.56 -14.60 -0.68
C LYS A 64 16.40 -13.67 -0.39
N TYR A 65 15.28 -13.79 -1.12
CA TYR A 65 14.17 -12.89 -0.96
C TYR A 65 12.87 -13.43 -1.58
N GLU A 66 11.78 -12.77 -1.26
CA GLU A 66 10.49 -12.94 -1.91
C GLU A 66 9.93 -11.56 -2.21
N SER A 67 9.38 -11.36 -3.40
CA SER A 67 8.76 -10.10 -3.76
C SER A 67 7.53 -10.32 -4.63
N VAL A 68 6.64 -9.34 -4.62
CA VAL A 68 5.46 -9.32 -5.45
C VAL A 68 5.35 -7.95 -6.11
N ILE A 69 4.98 -7.94 -7.38
CA ILE A 69 4.72 -6.72 -8.13
C ILE A 69 3.29 -6.77 -8.63
N VAL A 70 2.54 -5.74 -8.33
CA VAL A 70 1.12 -5.63 -8.66
C VAL A 70 0.93 -4.44 -9.60
N SER A 71 0.18 -4.66 -10.67
CA SER A 71 -0.38 -3.57 -11.47
C SER A 71 -1.86 -3.48 -11.16
N GLY A 72 -2.39 -2.28 -11.07
CA GLY A 72 -3.79 -2.12 -10.72
C GLY A 72 -4.29 -0.71 -10.91
N GLU A 73 -5.54 -0.52 -10.52
CA GLU A 73 -6.21 0.77 -10.56
C GLU A 73 -6.62 1.17 -9.15
N VAL A 74 -6.43 2.45 -8.82
CA VAL A 74 -6.72 2.99 -7.50
C VAL A 74 -8.06 3.70 -7.51
N VAL A 75 -8.87 3.42 -6.50
CA VAL A 75 -10.09 4.18 -6.23
C VAL A 75 -10.09 4.61 -4.76
N GLU A 76 -10.61 5.79 -4.50
CA GLU A 76 -10.79 6.24 -3.13
C GLU A 76 -12.02 5.57 -2.53
N ILE A 77 -11.95 5.20 -1.24
CA ILE A 77 -13.05 4.55 -0.54
C ILE A 77 -13.52 5.42 0.63
N PHE A 78 -14.79 5.29 0.96
CA PHE A 78 -15.49 6.16 1.91
C PHE A 78 -16.33 5.35 2.89
N ASP A 79 -16.85 6.03 3.91
CA ASP A 79 -17.85 5.52 4.86
C ASP A 79 -17.42 4.21 5.54
N ASP A 80 -18.26 3.19 5.53
CA ASP A 80 -17.98 1.92 6.22
C ASP A 80 -16.77 1.21 5.64
N ASN A 81 -16.56 1.26 4.34
CA ASN A 81 -15.39 0.66 3.69
C ASN A 81 -14.09 1.33 4.13
N LYS A 82 -14.11 2.64 4.30
CA LYS A 82 -12.98 3.39 4.83
C LYS A 82 -12.65 2.95 6.26
N GLN A 83 -13.68 2.79 7.09
CA GLN A 83 -13.51 2.32 8.47
C GLN A 83 -12.91 0.91 8.51
N ILE A 84 -13.42 0.00 7.70
CA ILE A 84 -12.92 -1.38 7.61
C ILE A 84 -11.43 -1.40 7.22
N ALA A 85 -11.04 -0.59 6.25
CA ALA A 85 -9.65 -0.51 5.81
C ALA A 85 -8.73 0.05 6.89
N LEU A 86 -9.14 1.10 7.58
CA LEU A 86 -8.37 1.68 8.68
C LEU A 86 -8.21 0.68 9.83
N GLU A 87 -9.26 -0.07 10.15
CA GLU A 87 -9.18 -1.14 11.16
C GLU A 87 -8.27 -2.28 10.70
N GLY A 88 -8.26 -2.60 9.41
CA GLY A 88 -7.37 -3.60 8.84
C GLY A 88 -5.90 -3.21 8.99
N LEU A 89 -5.57 -1.97 8.72
CA LEU A 89 -4.23 -1.42 8.93
C LEU A 89 -3.84 -1.44 10.41
N LEU A 90 -4.77 -1.08 11.28
CA LEU A 90 -4.55 -1.11 12.72
C LEU A 90 -4.24 -2.53 13.21
N LYS A 91 -5.00 -3.52 12.78
CA LYS A 91 -4.77 -4.92 13.14
C LYS A 91 -3.44 -5.44 12.67
N LYS A 92 -3.01 -5.03 11.47
CA LYS A 92 -1.75 -5.48 10.88
C LYS A 92 -0.53 -4.89 11.59
N TYR A 93 -0.56 -3.59 11.90
CA TYR A 93 0.62 -2.88 12.39
C TYR A 93 0.60 -2.57 13.89
N SER A 94 -0.55 -2.60 14.52
CA SER A 94 -0.72 -2.21 15.91
C SER A 94 -1.67 -3.13 16.66
N SER A 95 -1.55 -4.44 16.46
CA SER A 95 -2.46 -5.44 17.03
C SER A 95 -2.52 -5.42 18.56
N ASN A 96 -1.48 -4.94 19.22
CA ASN A 96 -1.43 -4.84 20.69
C ASN A 96 -2.07 -3.56 21.24
N TYR A 97 -2.56 -2.69 20.38
CA TYR A 97 -3.09 -1.37 20.74
C TYR A 97 -4.46 -1.09 20.13
N ILE A 98 -5.29 -2.14 19.99
CA ILE A 98 -6.57 -2.02 19.26
C ILE A 98 -7.48 -0.96 19.85
N SER A 99 -7.71 -0.94 21.18
CA SER A 99 -8.60 0.03 21.80
C SER A 99 -8.14 1.46 21.58
N LYS A 100 -6.85 1.71 21.76
CA LYS A 100 -6.24 3.02 21.53
C LYS A 100 -6.31 3.43 20.07
N GLY A 101 -6.06 2.47 19.18
CA GLY A 101 -6.09 2.68 17.74
C GLY A 101 -7.48 3.01 17.23
N LEU A 102 -8.52 2.38 17.75
CA LEU A 102 -9.90 2.69 17.37
C LEU A 102 -10.27 4.13 17.75
N GLU A 103 -9.84 4.60 18.92
CA GLU A 103 -10.01 5.99 19.30
C GLU A 103 -9.25 6.93 18.35
N TYR A 104 -8.04 6.56 17.98
CA TYR A 104 -7.21 7.33 17.07
C TYR A 104 -7.85 7.45 15.68
N ILE A 105 -8.45 6.37 15.18
CA ILE A 105 -9.18 6.37 13.90
C ILE A 105 -10.34 7.37 13.96
N GLU A 106 -11.11 7.39 15.04
CA GLU A 106 -12.24 8.32 15.19
C GLU A 106 -11.80 9.78 15.09
N THR A 107 -10.62 10.13 15.61
CA THR A 107 -10.12 11.51 15.54
C THR A 107 -9.50 11.84 14.18
N LEU A 108 -8.94 10.87 13.47
CA LEU A 108 -8.18 11.09 12.23
C LEU A 108 -8.91 10.79 10.94
N LYS A 109 -10.01 10.05 10.99
CA LYS A 109 -10.66 9.59 9.75
C LYS A 109 -11.10 10.72 8.81
N THR A 110 -11.38 11.90 9.35
CA THR A 110 -11.73 13.10 8.56
C THR A 110 -10.49 13.80 7.97
N LYS A 111 -9.30 13.50 8.49
CA LYS A 111 -8.03 14.10 8.05
C LYS A 111 -7.17 13.14 7.25
N THR A 112 -7.73 12.00 6.88
CA THR A 112 -7.02 10.92 6.19
C THR A 112 -7.87 10.45 5.01
N ARG A 113 -7.22 10.18 3.88
CA ARG A 113 -7.85 9.55 2.72
C ARG A 113 -7.42 8.10 2.65
N VAL A 114 -8.34 7.24 2.25
CA VAL A 114 -8.07 5.81 2.10
C VAL A 114 -8.35 5.39 0.66
N PHE A 115 -7.44 4.61 0.11
CA PHE A 115 -7.50 4.14 -1.27
C PHE A 115 -7.41 2.62 -1.34
N LYS A 116 -8.05 2.09 -2.37
CA LYS A 116 -8.01 0.67 -2.69
C LYS A 116 -7.36 0.48 -4.05
N ILE A 117 -6.43 -0.45 -4.14
CA ILE A 117 -5.86 -0.91 -5.42
C ILE A 117 -6.57 -2.19 -5.83
N SER A 118 -7.30 -2.13 -6.93
CA SER A 118 -7.88 -3.33 -7.56
C SER A 118 -6.81 -3.92 -8.47
N ILE A 119 -6.46 -5.19 -8.24
CA ILE A 119 -5.35 -5.85 -8.91
C ILE A 119 -5.77 -6.30 -10.30
N THR A 120 -5.06 -5.83 -11.33
CA THR A 120 -5.27 -6.26 -12.73
C THR A 120 -4.21 -7.27 -13.17
N HIS A 121 -3.03 -7.22 -12.60
CA HIS A 121 -1.95 -8.16 -12.88
C HIS A 121 -1.07 -8.34 -11.64
N LEU A 122 -0.65 -9.57 -11.39
CA LEU A 122 0.18 -9.93 -10.24
C LEU A 122 1.31 -10.83 -10.70
N SER A 123 2.54 -10.49 -10.31
CA SER A 123 3.69 -11.35 -10.52
C SER A 123 4.50 -11.47 -9.24
N GLY A 124 5.15 -12.60 -9.07
CA GLY A 124 6.01 -12.85 -7.93
C GLY A 124 7.40 -13.28 -8.37
N LYS A 125 8.37 -13.02 -7.52
CA LYS A 125 9.74 -13.45 -7.72
C LYS A 125 10.35 -13.86 -6.40
N ALA A 126 11.08 -14.98 -6.39
CA ALA A 126 11.67 -15.48 -5.18
C ALA A 126 13.02 -16.13 -5.46
N ARG A 127 13.92 -15.98 -4.50
CA ARG A 127 15.14 -16.79 -4.40
C ARG A 127 15.19 -17.30 -2.96
N ARG A 128 15.07 -18.62 -2.80
CA ARG A 128 14.97 -19.28 -1.49
C ARG A 128 16.21 -20.05 -1.07
N LYS A 129 17.25 -20.01 -1.88
CA LYS A 129 18.51 -20.72 -1.60
C LYS A 129 19.69 -19.79 -1.81
#